data_13dd1318b1cf4f7032f62678c60e567d
#
_entry.id   13dd1318b1cf4f7032f62678c60e567d
#
_cell.length_a   1.000
_cell.length_b   1.000
_cell.length_c   1.000
_cell.angle_alpha   90.00
_cell.angle_beta   90.00
_cell.angle_gamma   90.00
#
_symmetry.space_group_name_H-M   'P 1'
#
loop_
_entity.id
_entity.type
_entity.pdbx_description
1 polymer ?
#
loop_
_entity_poly.entity_id
_entity_poly.type
_entity_poly.pdbx_seq_one_letter_code
_entity_poly.pdbx_strand_id
1 'polypeptide(L)'
;MRHRSIHYTTRLKNVLADFRIACLICGLVGCVAAPPVKFDEAPARTYRYDQWDVFTDEVLTGNQLAVFMDPVGLTDNLMQKIAREMAFSETTFVFPAETAGTDFRIRIFGPNREMPFAGHPTIGTAFALSQQGRISPGTRQVIFGEGIGPVAVDLEWEDERLIFAWMQQLSPTFGKPIEDLDGVADALGVAPFQLRSTKLPVQEVSCGSPFIFVPLASRAAVDQAKVNSVSMASVVKQAGVPQHSIFIFSLESAEDGATVYSRMVGFGDREDPATGSASGPLGAYLVHHGAVSPDEADSIVSRQGVQMGRPSSIHIRIGTRGEEISEVLVGGSSVFIGEGTIILPAD
;
A
#
# COMPACT_ATOMS: atom_id res chain seq x y z
N MET A 1 60.53 -2.74 7.37
CA MET A 1 61.39 -1.79 6.64
C MET A 1 60.55 -0.76 5.92
N ARG A 2 60.80 0.49 6.33
CA ARG A 2 60.50 1.77 5.68
C ARG A 2 59.04 2.20 5.43
N HIS A 3 58.62 3.09 6.35
CA HIS A 3 57.64 4.16 6.21
C HIS A 3 57.77 4.94 4.88
N ARG A 4 56.61 5.31 4.31
CA ARG A 4 56.46 6.56 3.53
C ARG A 4 55.19 7.25 3.98
N SER A 5 55.36 8.19 4.90
CA SER A 5 54.42 9.30 5.14
C SER A 5 54.52 10.27 3.97
N ILE A 6 53.38 10.62 3.36
CA ILE A 6 53.29 11.72 2.41
C ILE A 6 52.55 12.86 3.09
N HIS A 7 53.24 13.98 3.32
CA HIS A 7 52.74 15.22 3.81
C HIS A 7 51.80 15.89 2.81
N TYR A 8 50.55 16.15 3.26
CA TYR A 8 49.65 17.10 2.64
C TYR A 8 49.47 18.31 3.57
N THR A 9 50.45 19.18 3.58
CA THR A 9 50.32 20.52 4.22
C THR A 9 51.16 21.49 3.39
N THR A 10 50.57 22.06 2.35
CA THR A 10 51.03 23.37 1.78
C THR A 10 50.20 23.70 0.52
N ARG A 11 48.87 23.88 0.62
CA ARG A 11 48.09 24.52 -0.46
C ARG A 11 46.81 25.25 0.04
N LEU A 12 46.75 25.66 1.27
CA LEU A 12 45.56 26.36 1.79
C LEU A 12 45.87 27.81 2.28
N LYS A 13 47.00 28.40 1.87
CA LYS A 13 47.34 29.76 2.28
C LYS A 13 47.27 30.83 1.18
N ASN A 14 47.01 30.48 -0.06
CA ASN A 14 47.00 31.46 -1.16
C ASN A 14 45.59 31.73 -1.78
N VAL A 15 44.50 31.24 -1.19
CA VAL A 15 43.12 31.52 -1.69
C VAL A 15 42.41 32.59 -0.84
N LEU A 16 42.97 32.98 0.30
CA LEU A 16 42.37 33.99 1.19
C LEU A 16 42.94 35.40 1.02
N ALA A 17 43.89 35.61 0.12
CA ALA A 17 44.51 36.93 -0.10
C ALA A 17 43.79 37.76 -1.18
N ASP A 18 43.06 37.15 -2.10
CA ASP A 18 42.44 37.88 -3.25
C ASP A 18 40.99 38.31 -2.97
N PHE A 19 40.41 38.00 -1.81
CA PHE A 19 39.03 38.43 -1.46
C PHE A 19 38.97 39.71 -0.62
N ARG A 20 40.12 40.36 -0.32
CA ARG A 20 40.17 41.60 0.47
C ARG A 20 40.35 42.90 -0.30
N ILE A 21 40.54 42.83 -1.63
CA ILE A 21 40.73 44.04 -2.46
C ILE A 21 39.48 44.41 -3.25
N ALA A 22 38.46 43.55 -3.35
CA ALA A 22 37.21 43.85 -4.07
C ALA A 22 36.13 44.57 -3.22
N CYS A 23 36.36 44.81 -1.93
CA CYS A 23 35.36 45.48 -1.05
C CYS A 23 35.62 46.98 -0.78
N LEU A 24 36.56 47.64 -1.48
CA LEU A 24 36.86 49.05 -1.20
C LEU A 24 36.44 50.05 -2.29
N ILE A 25 35.69 49.64 -3.32
CA ILE A 25 35.21 50.58 -4.37
C ILE A 25 33.66 50.53 -4.53
N CYS A 26 32.91 49.90 -3.63
CA CYS A 26 31.44 49.97 -3.60
C CYS A 26 30.86 50.78 -2.44
N GLY A 27 31.53 51.80 -2.05
CA GLY A 27 31.04 52.72 -1.03
C GLY A 27 30.58 54.02 -1.63
N LEU A 28 29.42 54.07 -2.35
CA LEU A 28 28.63 55.29 -2.60
C LEU A 28 27.55 55.07 -3.70
N VAL A 29 26.95 53.88 -3.75
CA VAL A 29 25.63 53.73 -4.38
C VAL A 29 24.70 53.21 -3.26
N GLY A 30 23.84 54.10 -2.78
CA GLY A 30 22.84 53.76 -1.79
C GLY A 30 21.99 52.61 -2.33
N CYS A 31 22.22 51.42 -1.78
CA CYS A 31 21.25 50.34 -1.94
C CYS A 31 19.95 50.82 -1.30
N VAL A 32 19.07 51.36 -2.10
CA VAL A 32 17.66 51.47 -1.74
C VAL A 32 17.18 50.02 -1.65
N ALA A 33 17.10 49.50 -0.41
CA ALA A 33 16.46 48.25 -0.15
C ALA A 33 15.06 48.34 -0.73
N ALA A 34 14.77 47.52 -1.74
CA ALA A 34 13.41 47.40 -2.27
C ALA A 34 12.51 47.10 -1.04
N PRO A 35 11.37 47.76 -0.88
CA PRO A 35 10.46 47.46 0.19
C PRO A 35 10.15 45.95 0.14
N PRO A 36 10.08 45.28 1.31
CA PRO A 36 9.69 43.87 1.30
C PRO A 36 8.37 43.74 0.54
N VAL A 37 8.34 42.94 -0.49
CA VAL A 37 7.13 42.57 -1.19
C VAL A 37 6.27 41.91 -0.13
N LYS A 38 5.31 42.64 0.42
CA LYS A 38 4.22 42.04 1.18
C LYS A 38 3.41 41.27 0.16
N PHE A 39 3.62 39.97 0.13
CA PHE A 39 2.60 39.08 -0.40
C PHE A 39 1.41 39.29 0.53
N ASP A 40 0.32 39.88 0.04
CA ASP A 40 -0.99 39.74 0.68
C ASP A 40 -1.31 38.25 0.62
N GLU A 41 -0.88 37.53 1.64
CA GLU A 41 -1.21 36.12 1.79
C GLU A 41 -2.71 36.07 2.12
N ALA A 42 -3.52 35.79 1.09
CA ALA A 42 -4.85 35.28 1.34
C ALA A 42 -4.74 34.12 2.35
N PRO A 43 -5.65 33.98 3.32
CA PRO A 43 -5.50 33.04 4.41
C PRO A 43 -5.33 31.62 3.82
N ALA A 44 -4.17 31.01 4.06
CA ALA A 44 -3.87 29.66 3.59
C ALA A 44 -4.86 28.67 4.23
N ARG A 45 -5.40 27.75 3.40
CA ARG A 45 -6.19 26.64 3.88
C ARG A 45 -5.27 25.54 4.35
N THR A 46 -5.50 25.01 5.54
CA THR A 46 -4.67 23.97 6.16
C THR A 46 -5.49 22.69 6.31
N TYR A 47 -4.90 21.56 5.93
CA TYR A 47 -5.52 20.25 6.04
C TYR A 47 -4.58 19.32 6.80
N ARG A 48 -5.00 18.87 7.98
CA ARG A 48 -4.25 17.93 8.81
C ARG A 48 -4.48 16.51 8.31
N TYR A 49 -3.47 15.68 8.44
CA TYR A 49 -3.55 14.25 8.18
C TYR A 49 -2.78 13.46 9.23
N ASP A 50 -3.26 12.25 9.49
CA ASP A 50 -2.57 11.25 10.27
C ASP A 50 -1.86 10.29 9.32
N GLN A 51 -0.62 9.91 9.67
CA GLN A 51 0.13 8.88 8.95
C GLN A 51 0.15 7.59 9.73
N TRP A 52 -0.19 6.51 9.05
CA TRP A 52 -0.25 5.16 9.59
C TRP A 52 0.57 4.19 8.77
N ASP A 53 1.10 3.16 9.44
CA ASP A 53 1.59 1.93 8.81
C ASP A 53 0.56 0.83 9.05
N VAL A 54 0.07 0.21 7.98
CA VAL A 54 -1.06 -0.72 8.01
C VAL A 54 -0.60 -2.15 7.71
N PHE A 55 -1.26 -3.14 8.30
CA PHE A 55 -0.89 -4.56 8.30
C PHE A 55 0.43 -4.85 9.01
N THR A 56 0.65 -4.15 10.10
CA THR A 56 1.83 -4.30 10.94
C THR A 56 1.54 -3.84 12.36
N ASP A 57 2.31 -4.33 13.32
CA ASP A 57 2.42 -3.86 14.70
C ASP A 57 3.76 -3.15 14.99
N GLU A 58 4.63 -3.02 13.98
CA GLU A 58 5.91 -2.35 14.04
C GLU A 58 5.94 -1.08 13.19
N VAL A 59 6.48 0.01 13.74
CA VAL A 59 6.68 1.27 13.01
C VAL A 59 7.67 1.08 11.85
N LEU A 60 7.47 1.82 10.76
CA LEU A 60 8.31 1.83 9.55
C LEU A 60 8.29 0.51 8.78
N THR A 61 7.28 -0.32 9.02
CA THR A 61 6.96 -1.53 8.24
C THR A 61 5.54 -1.41 7.67
N GLY A 62 4.94 -2.47 7.13
CA GLY A 62 3.56 -2.39 6.62
C GLY A 62 3.37 -1.48 5.42
N ASN A 63 2.13 -1.13 5.11
CA ASN A 63 1.77 -0.21 4.02
C ASN A 63 1.42 1.18 4.55
N GLN A 64 2.03 2.20 3.98
CA GLN A 64 1.86 3.59 4.40
C GLN A 64 0.49 4.13 3.98
N LEU A 65 -0.15 4.86 4.89
CA LEU A 65 -1.43 5.52 4.65
C LEU A 65 -1.43 6.92 5.22
N ALA A 66 -1.90 7.89 4.45
CA ALA A 66 -2.28 9.21 4.96
C ALA A 66 -3.81 9.30 5.03
N VAL A 67 -4.34 9.73 6.19
CA VAL A 67 -5.79 9.85 6.44
C VAL A 67 -6.13 11.31 6.76
N PHE A 68 -6.88 11.95 5.88
CA PHE A 68 -7.40 13.30 6.05
C PHE A 68 -8.81 13.24 6.64
N MET A 69 -8.96 13.65 7.91
CA MET A 69 -10.21 13.52 8.66
C MET A 69 -11.25 14.60 8.35
N ASP A 70 -10.82 15.78 7.90
CA ASP A 70 -11.68 16.93 7.66
C ASP A 70 -11.33 17.58 6.31
N PRO A 71 -11.65 16.91 5.18
CA PRO A 71 -11.29 17.37 3.84
C PRO A 71 -12.26 18.43 3.29
N VAL A 72 -12.98 19.16 4.17
CA VAL A 72 -13.98 20.15 3.78
C VAL A 72 -13.36 21.22 2.88
N GLY A 73 -13.96 21.43 1.71
CA GLY A 73 -13.48 22.39 0.70
C GLY A 73 -12.42 21.84 -0.25
N LEU A 74 -11.97 20.58 -0.09
CA LEU A 74 -11.16 19.93 -1.11
C LEU A 74 -12.02 19.47 -2.29
N THR A 75 -11.64 19.89 -3.48
CA THR A 75 -12.23 19.37 -4.73
C THR A 75 -11.59 18.04 -5.09
N ASP A 76 -12.22 17.25 -5.97
CA ASP A 76 -11.69 16.00 -6.49
C ASP A 76 -10.26 16.16 -7.05
N ASN A 77 -10.02 17.25 -7.77
CA ASN A 77 -8.71 17.56 -8.34
C ASN A 77 -7.66 17.84 -7.25
N LEU A 78 -8.04 18.52 -6.17
CA LEU A 78 -7.13 18.77 -5.03
C LEU A 78 -6.83 17.49 -4.27
N MET A 79 -7.82 16.65 -3.97
CA MET A 79 -7.61 15.35 -3.36
C MET A 79 -6.67 14.47 -4.18
N GLN A 80 -6.85 14.44 -5.51
CA GLN A 80 -5.95 13.72 -6.41
C GLN A 80 -4.52 14.29 -6.42
N LYS A 81 -4.37 15.62 -6.35
CA LYS A 81 -3.05 16.26 -6.27
C LYS A 81 -2.36 15.97 -4.93
N ILE A 82 -3.11 16.00 -3.83
CA ILE A 82 -2.60 15.65 -2.50
C ILE A 82 -2.14 14.20 -2.48
N ALA A 83 -2.94 13.26 -2.97
CA ALA A 83 -2.55 11.85 -3.04
C ALA A 83 -1.28 11.63 -3.88
N ARG A 84 -1.09 12.40 -4.95
CA ARG A 84 0.14 12.37 -5.75
C ARG A 84 1.34 12.95 -5.00
N GLU A 85 1.14 14.02 -4.24
CA GLU A 85 2.19 14.66 -3.42
C GLU A 85 2.62 13.74 -2.27
N MET A 86 1.68 13.08 -1.59
CA MET A 86 1.97 12.09 -0.56
C MET A 86 2.79 10.92 -1.09
N ALA A 87 2.59 10.54 -2.35
CA ALA A 87 3.29 9.46 -3.06
C ALA A 87 3.23 8.08 -2.38
N PHE A 88 2.32 7.87 -1.42
CA PHE A 88 2.00 6.57 -0.85
C PHE A 88 1.21 5.72 -1.84
N SER A 89 1.01 4.44 -1.55
CA SER A 89 0.15 3.58 -2.37
C SER A 89 -1.24 4.19 -2.50
N GLU A 90 -1.84 4.62 -1.38
CA GLU A 90 -3.10 5.36 -1.32
C GLU A 90 -3.10 6.43 -0.22
N THR A 91 -4.07 7.34 -0.34
CA THR A 91 -4.43 8.39 0.61
C THR A 91 -5.94 8.38 0.79
N THR A 92 -6.42 8.46 2.03
CA THR A 92 -7.86 8.44 2.35
C THR A 92 -8.34 9.82 2.81
N PHE A 93 -9.53 10.17 2.34
CA PHE A 93 -10.28 11.36 2.76
C PHE A 93 -11.60 10.93 3.38
N VAL A 94 -11.83 11.33 4.65
CA VAL A 94 -12.99 10.91 5.45
C VAL A 94 -14.04 12.01 5.44
N PHE A 95 -15.26 11.63 5.11
CA PHE A 95 -16.45 12.51 5.10
C PHE A 95 -17.53 11.95 6.02
N PRO A 96 -18.49 12.79 6.45
CA PRO A 96 -19.72 12.30 7.07
C PRO A 96 -20.42 11.28 6.16
N ALA A 97 -21.19 10.37 6.78
CA ALA A 97 -21.99 9.39 6.04
C ALA A 97 -22.93 10.08 5.03
N GLU A 98 -22.94 9.61 3.79
CA GLU A 98 -23.82 10.10 2.73
C GLU A 98 -24.91 9.08 2.36
N THR A 99 -24.71 7.82 2.71
CA THR A 99 -25.63 6.72 2.42
C THR A 99 -26.23 6.17 3.71
N ALA A 100 -27.51 5.90 3.73
CA ALA A 100 -28.18 5.30 4.88
C ALA A 100 -27.55 3.93 5.19
N GLY A 101 -27.27 3.68 6.48
CA GLY A 101 -26.64 2.44 6.95
C GLY A 101 -25.12 2.44 6.87
N THR A 102 -24.49 3.57 6.55
CA THR A 102 -23.05 3.77 6.70
C THR A 102 -22.74 4.74 7.83
N ASP A 103 -21.59 4.60 8.49
CA ASP A 103 -21.15 5.48 9.58
C ASP A 103 -20.32 6.65 9.08
N PHE A 104 -19.48 6.38 8.08
CA PHE A 104 -18.63 7.36 7.40
C PHE A 104 -18.63 7.10 5.90
N ARG A 105 -18.35 8.14 5.11
CA ARG A 105 -17.91 7.97 3.74
C ARG A 105 -16.40 8.11 3.68
N ILE A 106 -15.74 7.22 2.98
CA ILE A 106 -14.32 7.35 2.67
C ILE A 106 -14.09 7.38 1.16
N ARG A 107 -13.19 8.26 0.74
CA ARG A 107 -12.70 8.35 -0.64
C ARG A 107 -11.22 8.02 -0.65
N ILE A 108 -10.84 7.11 -1.51
CA ILE A 108 -9.50 6.52 -1.56
C ILE A 108 -8.84 6.92 -2.88
N PHE A 109 -7.68 7.55 -2.79
CA PHE A 109 -6.95 8.00 -3.96
C PHE A 109 -5.55 7.38 -4.00
N GLY A 110 -5.27 6.62 -5.06
CA GLY A 110 -3.90 6.35 -5.45
C GLY A 110 -3.26 7.58 -6.11
N PRO A 111 -1.96 7.56 -6.41
CA PRO A 111 -1.27 8.70 -7.02
C PRO A 111 -1.83 9.12 -8.39
N ASN A 112 -2.51 8.22 -9.09
CA ASN A 112 -2.96 8.45 -10.47
C ASN A 112 -4.48 8.56 -10.62
N ARG A 113 -5.25 7.97 -9.71
CA ARG A 113 -6.72 7.93 -9.81
C ARG A 113 -7.36 7.65 -8.46
N GLU A 114 -8.63 7.99 -8.34
CA GLU A 114 -9.50 7.51 -7.28
C GLU A 114 -9.76 6.00 -7.44
N MET A 115 -9.75 5.29 -6.31
CA MET A 115 -9.99 3.86 -6.22
C MET A 115 -11.38 3.64 -5.62
N PRO A 116 -12.22 2.79 -6.22
CA PRO A 116 -13.55 2.52 -5.70
C PRO A 116 -13.53 1.68 -4.42
N PHE A 117 -12.41 0.99 -4.15
CA PHE A 117 -12.19 0.10 -3.02
C PHE A 117 -10.70 -0.16 -2.85
N ALA A 118 -10.23 -0.21 -1.60
CA ALA A 118 -8.86 -0.64 -1.30
C ALA A 118 -8.75 -1.18 0.14
N GLY A 119 -7.93 -2.22 0.35
CA GLY A 119 -7.86 -2.96 1.61
C GLY A 119 -7.21 -2.20 2.76
N HIS A 120 -5.91 -1.85 2.62
CA HIS A 120 -5.20 -1.19 3.71
C HIS A 120 -5.74 0.22 4.05
N PRO A 121 -6.25 1.03 3.09
CA PRO A 121 -6.88 2.31 3.43
C PRO A 121 -8.11 2.16 4.32
N THR A 122 -8.94 1.15 4.08
CA THR A 122 -10.13 0.87 4.87
C THR A 122 -9.76 0.48 6.30
N ILE A 123 -8.82 -0.47 6.47
CA ILE A 123 -8.31 -0.89 7.78
C ILE A 123 -7.65 0.28 8.51
N GLY A 124 -6.69 0.96 7.90
CA GLY A 124 -5.97 2.06 8.54
C GLY A 124 -6.85 3.26 8.90
N THR A 125 -7.92 3.52 8.12
CA THR A 125 -8.89 4.57 8.44
C THR A 125 -9.71 4.23 9.69
N ALA A 126 -10.05 2.96 9.92
CA ALA A 126 -10.72 2.56 11.16
C ALA A 126 -9.85 2.84 12.40
N PHE A 127 -8.54 2.54 12.33
CA PHE A 127 -7.59 2.87 13.37
C PHE A 127 -7.44 4.38 13.58
N ALA A 128 -7.34 5.13 12.50
CA ALA A 128 -7.22 6.59 12.56
C ALA A 128 -8.46 7.25 13.20
N LEU A 129 -9.67 6.83 12.83
CA LEU A 129 -10.93 7.30 13.43
C LEU A 129 -11.06 6.90 14.90
N SER A 130 -10.61 5.71 15.27
CA SER A 130 -10.56 5.25 16.66
C SER A 130 -9.62 6.13 17.50
N GLN A 131 -8.40 6.38 17.03
CA GLN A 131 -7.44 7.23 17.74
C GLN A 131 -7.94 8.66 17.94
N GLN A 132 -8.71 9.18 16.98
CA GLN A 132 -9.33 10.52 17.07
C GLN A 132 -10.65 10.53 17.87
N GLY A 133 -11.04 9.40 18.47
CA GLY A 133 -12.27 9.27 19.25
C GLY A 133 -13.56 9.37 18.44
N ARG A 134 -13.50 9.25 17.11
CA ARG A 134 -14.68 9.26 16.22
C ARG A 134 -15.35 7.89 16.15
N ILE A 135 -14.62 6.83 16.45
CA ILE A 135 -15.16 5.49 16.76
C ILE A 135 -14.92 5.25 18.24
N SER A 136 -16.00 5.04 19.00
CA SER A 136 -15.91 4.83 20.45
C SER A 136 -15.33 3.46 20.79
N PRO A 137 -14.52 3.34 21.86
CA PRO A 137 -14.06 2.07 22.37
C PRO A 137 -15.20 1.06 22.57
N GLY A 138 -14.98 -0.20 22.21
CA GLY A 138 -15.99 -1.26 22.31
C GLY A 138 -17.01 -1.30 21.16
N THR A 139 -16.93 -0.38 20.18
CA THR A 139 -17.70 -0.49 18.93
C THR A 139 -17.29 -1.77 18.20
N ARG A 140 -18.25 -2.65 17.92
CA ARG A 140 -17.94 -3.96 17.30
C ARG A 140 -17.71 -3.88 15.80
N GLN A 141 -18.38 -2.96 15.11
CA GLN A 141 -18.35 -2.84 13.67
C GLN A 141 -18.54 -1.38 13.27
N VAL A 142 -17.86 -0.96 12.22
CA VAL A 142 -18.09 0.29 11.50
C VAL A 142 -18.37 -0.02 10.03
N ILE A 143 -19.26 0.74 9.39
CA ILE A 143 -19.60 0.56 7.98
C ILE A 143 -19.17 1.80 7.21
N PHE A 144 -18.18 1.62 6.33
CA PHE A 144 -17.72 2.67 5.42
C PHE A 144 -18.53 2.67 4.12
N GLY A 145 -18.97 3.84 3.68
CA GLY A 145 -19.46 4.04 2.31
C GLY A 145 -18.27 4.25 1.38
N GLU A 146 -17.98 3.29 0.53
CA GLU A 146 -16.93 3.34 -0.48
C GLU A 146 -17.51 3.38 -1.91
N GLY A 147 -16.66 3.50 -2.92
CA GLY A 147 -17.10 3.52 -4.32
C GLY A 147 -17.81 2.26 -4.78
N ILE A 148 -17.52 1.11 -4.17
CA ILE A 148 -18.21 -0.18 -4.43
C ILE A 148 -19.49 -0.35 -3.61
N GLY A 149 -19.80 0.55 -2.68
CA GLY A 149 -20.91 0.47 -1.75
C GLY A 149 -20.46 0.37 -0.29
N PRO A 150 -21.36 -0.07 0.62
CA PRO A 150 -21.04 -0.26 2.02
C PRO A 150 -20.00 -1.38 2.23
N VAL A 151 -18.99 -1.08 3.03
CA VAL A 151 -17.93 -2.03 3.44
C VAL A 151 -17.94 -2.13 4.96
N ALA A 152 -18.25 -3.30 5.50
CA ALA A 152 -18.25 -3.56 6.92
C ALA A 152 -16.83 -3.89 7.40
N VAL A 153 -16.46 -3.33 8.56
CA VAL A 153 -15.19 -3.56 9.25
C VAL A 153 -15.48 -3.92 10.69
N ASP A 154 -15.19 -5.17 11.08
CA ASP A 154 -15.30 -5.63 12.47
C ASP A 154 -14.04 -5.20 13.24
N LEU A 155 -14.24 -4.81 14.50
CA LEU A 155 -13.22 -4.16 15.32
C LEU A 155 -12.96 -4.98 16.60
N GLU A 156 -11.70 -5.29 16.85
CA GLU A 156 -11.24 -5.98 18.05
C GLU A 156 -10.48 -5.01 18.97
N TRP A 157 -10.87 -4.97 20.23
CA TRP A 157 -10.36 -4.01 21.20
C TRP A 157 -9.66 -4.72 22.36
N GLU A 158 -8.60 -4.10 22.85
CA GLU A 158 -8.01 -4.37 24.15
C GLU A 158 -8.18 -3.12 25.00
N ASP A 159 -9.02 -3.21 26.03
CA ASP A 159 -9.50 -2.08 26.80
C ASP A 159 -10.11 -0.98 25.88
N GLU A 160 -9.49 0.19 25.82
CA GLU A 160 -9.95 1.32 24.98
C GLU A 160 -9.17 1.44 23.66
N ARG A 161 -8.22 0.55 23.40
CA ARG A 161 -7.37 0.59 22.21
C ARG A 161 -7.86 -0.40 21.15
N LEU A 162 -8.09 0.08 19.94
CA LEU A 162 -8.31 -0.78 18.78
C LEU A 162 -6.98 -1.51 18.47
N ILE A 163 -7.03 -2.85 18.45
CA ILE A 163 -5.85 -3.68 18.23
C ILE A 163 -5.88 -4.40 16.91
N PHE A 164 -7.08 -4.67 16.37
CA PHE A 164 -7.24 -5.40 15.12
C PHE A 164 -8.53 -4.99 14.41
N ALA A 165 -8.53 -5.02 13.09
CA ALA A 165 -9.72 -4.75 12.28
C ALA A 165 -9.83 -5.77 11.14
N TRP A 166 -11.06 -6.24 10.87
CA TRP A 166 -11.39 -7.21 9.82
C TRP A 166 -12.34 -6.57 8.82
N MET A 167 -11.89 -6.40 7.60
CA MET A 167 -12.70 -5.87 6.51
C MET A 167 -13.35 -7.00 5.73
N GLN A 168 -14.67 -6.90 5.55
CA GLN A 168 -15.41 -7.82 4.70
C GLN A 168 -15.20 -7.47 3.22
N GLN A 169 -14.98 -8.50 2.40
CA GLN A 169 -14.88 -8.38 0.96
C GLN A 169 -16.05 -9.07 0.26
N LEU A 170 -16.21 -8.80 -1.05
CA LEU A 170 -17.24 -9.43 -1.86
C LEU A 170 -16.96 -10.92 -2.05
N SER A 171 -18.01 -11.68 -2.42
CA SER A 171 -17.85 -13.07 -2.80
C SER A 171 -16.86 -13.22 -3.95
N PRO A 172 -16.03 -14.27 -3.94
CA PRO A 172 -15.01 -14.46 -4.95
C PRO A 172 -15.57 -14.80 -6.32
N THR A 173 -14.91 -14.31 -7.35
CA THR A 173 -15.10 -14.75 -8.74
C THR A 173 -13.78 -15.28 -9.29
N PHE A 174 -13.84 -16.38 -10.05
CA PHE A 174 -12.69 -17.06 -10.61
C PHE A 174 -12.71 -16.95 -12.13
N GLY A 175 -11.65 -16.38 -12.70
CA GLY A 175 -11.43 -16.31 -14.13
C GLY A 175 -10.93 -17.65 -14.71
N LYS A 176 -10.62 -17.66 -16.00
CA LYS A 176 -10.01 -18.83 -16.64
C LYS A 176 -8.55 -18.96 -16.25
N PRO A 177 -8.03 -20.18 -16.05
CA PRO A 177 -6.60 -20.42 -15.90
C PRO A 177 -5.81 -19.97 -17.14
N ILE A 178 -4.58 -19.52 -16.91
CA ILE A 178 -3.60 -19.23 -17.97
C ILE A 178 -2.75 -20.50 -18.15
N GLU A 179 -2.91 -21.16 -19.29
CA GLU A 179 -2.28 -22.45 -19.58
C GLU A 179 -0.82 -22.32 -20.04
N ASP A 180 -0.42 -21.16 -20.58
CA ASP A 180 0.95 -20.90 -21.05
C ASP A 180 1.90 -20.62 -19.88
N LEU A 181 2.21 -21.65 -19.10
CA LEU A 181 3.10 -21.55 -17.94
C LEU A 181 4.56 -21.21 -18.34
N ASP A 182 5.00 -21.58 -19.53
CA ASP A 182 6.33 -21.23 -20.02
C ASP A 182 6.41 -19.74 -20.33
N GLY A 183 5.41 -19.18 -20.99
CA GLY A 183 5.30 -17.76 -21.25
C GLY A 183 5.20 -16.94 -19.96
N VAL A 184 4.47 -17.42 -18.95
CA VAL A 184 4.42 -16.80 -17.61
C VAL A 184 5.79 -16.85 -16.94
N ALA A 185 6.48 -17.99 -16.96
CA ALA A 185 7.81 -18.16 -16.38
C ALA A 185 8.84 -17.22 -17.02
N ASP A 186 8.86 -17.16 -18.34
CA ASP A 186 9.74 -16.26 -19.11
C ASP A 186 9.43 -14.78 -18.77
N ALA A 187 8.15 -14.42 -18.66
CA ALA A 187 7.72 -13.07 -18.30
C ALA A 187 8.09 -12.68 -16.86
N LEU A 188 8.25 -13.64 -15.97
CA LEU A 188 8.71 -13.44 -14.58
C LEU A 188 10.22 -13.59 -14.41
N GLY A 189 10.94 -14.10 -15.43
CA GLY A 189 12.34 -14.40 -15.34
C GLY A 189 12.67 -15.55 -14.37
N VAL A 190 11.76 -16.52 -14.23
CA VAL A 190 11.93 -17.71 -13.38
C VAL A 190 11.96 -18.99 -14.22
N ALA A 191 12.51 -20.05 -13.65
CA ALA A 191 12.49 -21.35 -14.35
C ALA A 191 11.06 -21.94 -14.39
N PRO A 192 10.61 -22.55 -15.52
CA PRO A 192 9.26 -23.08 -15.68
C PRO A 192 8.84 -24.12 -14.61
N PHE A 193 9.80 -24.87 -14.07
CA PHE A 193 9.51 -25.82 -13.00
C PHE A 193 8.97 -25.15 -11.72
N GLN A 194 9.31 -23.87 -11.47
CA GLN A 194 8.82 -23.13 -10.31
C GLN A 194 7.30 -22.98 -10.31
N LEU A 195 6.67 -22.89 -11.48
CA LEU A 195 5.21 -22.90 -11.59
C LEU A 195 4.67 -24.32 -11.60
N ARG A 196 5.22 -25.20 -12.46
CA ARG A 196 4.68 -26.54 -12.69
C ARG A 196 4.67 -27.44 -11.45
N SER A 197 5.68 -27.30 -10.58
CA SER A 197 5.78 -28.11 -9.37
C SER A 197 4.74 -27.77 -8.31
N THR A 198 4.15 -26.57 -8.36
CA THR A 198 3.09 -26.17 -7.42
C THR A 198 1.79 -26.93 -7.65
N LYS A 199 1.52 -27.36 -8.89
CA LYS A 199 0.25 -27.95 -9.38
C LYS A 199 -0.96 -27.03 -9.22
N LEU A 200 -0.74 -25.75 -8.91
CA LEU A 200 -1.76 -24.73 -8.79
C LEU A 200 -1.83 -23.92 -10.08
N PRO A 201 -3.02 -23.50 -10.53
CA PRO A 201 -3.17 -22.75 -11.79
C PRO A 201 -2.71 -21.30 -11.65
N VAL A 202 -2.17 -20.73 -12.71
CA VAL A 202 -2.10 -19.26 -12.83
C VAL A 202 -3.49 -18.76 -13.21
N GLN A 203 -4.11 -17.94 -12.35
CA GLN A 203 -5.54 -17.62 -12.52
C GLN A 203 -5.89 -16.23 -12.01
N GLU A 204 -6.84 -15.58 -12.69
CA GLU A 204 -7.48 -14.36 -12.18
C GLU A 204 -8.50 -14.72 -11.10
N VAL A 205 -8.44 -14.03 -9.95
CA VAL A 205 -9.46 -14.09 -8.89
C VAL A 205 -9.76 -12.69 -8.39
N SER A 206 -11.02 -12.43 -8.02
CA SER A 206 -11.48 -11.13 -7.54
C SER A 206 -12.47 -11.28 -6.39
N CYS A 207 -12.31 -10.47 -5.35
CA CYS A 207 -13.31 -10.20 -4.31
C CYS A 207 -13.67 -8.70 -4.29
N GLY A 208 -13.84 -8.09 -5.46
CA GLY A 208 -14.06 -6.66 -5.68
C GLY A 208 -12.98 -6.01 -6.55
N SER A 209 -11.71 -6.41 -6.36
CA SER A 209 -10.59 -6.02 -7.22
C SER A 209 -9.92 -7.27 -7.79
N PRO A 210 -9.78 -7.40 -9.12
CA PRO A 210 -9.19 -8.57 -9.75
C PRO A 210 -7.66 -8.53 -9.75
N PHE A 211 -7.05 -9.70 -9.51
CA PHE A 211 -5.60 -9.94 -9.57
C PHE A 211 -5.32 -11.25 -10.29
N ILE A 212 -4.15 -11.36 -10.91
CA ILE A 212 -3.65 -12.61 -11.49
C ILE A 212 -2.72 -13.26 -10.48
N PHE A 213 -3.12 -14.39 -9.93
CA PHE A 213 -2.36 -15.15 -8.95
C PHE A 213 -1.39 -16.10 -9.63
N VAL A 214 -0.12 -16.02 -9.22
CA VAL A 214 0.95 -16.83 -9.81
C VAL A 214 1.68 -17.58 -8.68
N PRO A 215 1.38 -18.88 -8.52
CA PRO A 215 2.06 -19.72 -7.53
C PRO A 215 3.47 -20.07 -7.99
N LEU A 216 4.44 -19.93 -7.09
CA LEU A 216 5.83 -20.35 -7.27
C LEU A 216 6.24 -21.34 -6.17
N ALA A 217 7.12 -22.28 -6.52
CA ALA A 217 7.51 -23.36 -5.62
C ALA A 217 8.27 -22.91 -4.38
N SER A 218 8.97 -21.76 -4.44
CA SER A 218 9.80 -21.32 -3.33
C SER A 218 9.74 -19.80 -3.11
N ARG A 219 10.00 -19.38 -1.86
CA ARG A 219 10.15 -17.98 -1.47
C ARG A 219 11.30 -17.32 -2.25
N ALA A 220 12.39 -18.04 -2.47
CA ALA A 220 13.50 -17.56 -3.27
C ALA A 220 13.10 -17.26 -4.73
N ALA A 221 12.20 -18.04 -5.31
CA ALA A 221 11.67 -17.76 -6.65
C ALA A 221 10.75 -16.53 -6.64
N VAL A 222 9.96 -16.33 -5.59
CA VAL A 222 9.15 -15.10 -5.40
C VAL A 222 10.07 -13.88 -5.32
N ASP A 223 11.15 -13.94 -4.55
CA ASP A 223 12.10 -12.85 -4.39
C ASP A 223 12.84 -12.49 -5.69
N GLN A 224 13.21 -13.51 -6.47
CA GLN A 224 13.95 -13.35 -7.74
C GLN A 224 13.06 -12.89 -8.90
N ALA A 225 11.75 -13.12 -8.82
CA ALA A 225 10.83 -12.80 -9.90
C ALA A 225 10.85 -11.30 -10.24
N LYS A 226 10.96 -11.01 -11.54
CA LYS A 226 10.92 -9.66 -12.11
C LYS A 226 9.95 -9.65 -13.29
N VAL A 227 8.85 -8.93 -13.15
CA VAL A 227 7.84 -8.89 -14.19
C VAL A 227 8.31 -8.09 -15.40
N ASN A 228 8.47 -8.75 -16.53
CA ASN A 228 8.54 -8.09 -17.83
C ASN A 228 7.11 -7.76 -18.27
N SER A 229 6.69 -6.50 -18.09
CA SER A 229 5.33 -6.06 -18.35
C SER A 229 4.86 -6.29 -19.78
N VAL A 230 5.75 -6.17 -20.77
CA VAL A 230 5.40 -6.37 -22.18
C VAL A 230 5.14 -7.86 -22.48
N SER A 231 6.05 -8.73 -22.00
CA SER A 231 5.89 -10.18 -22.17
C SER A 231 4.63 -10.69 -21.43
N MET A 232 4.46 -10.26 -20.17
CA MET A 232 3.30 -10.65 -19.37
C MET A 232 1.98 -10.17 -19.99
N ALA A 233 1.91 -8.94 -20.48
CA ALA A 233 0.72 -8.44 -21.18
C ALA A 233 0.40 -9.24 -22.44
N SER A 234 1.43 -9.73 -23.16
CA SER A 234 1.23 -10.62 -24.32
C SER A 234 0.63 -11.96 -23.92
N VAL A 235 1.18 -12.60 -22.88
CA VAL A 235 0.69 -13.90 -22.37
C VAL A 235 -0.77 -13.78 -21.89
N VAL A 236 -1.07 -12.79 -21.06
CA VAL A 236 -2.41 -12.54 -20.53
C VAL A 236 -3.41 -12.28 -21.66
N LYS A 237 -3.04 -11.45 -22.65
CA LYS A 237 -3.86 -11.17 -23.83
C LYS A 237 -4.13 -12.42 -24.67
N GLN A 238 -3.13 -13.26 -24.88
CA GLN A 238 -3.29 -14.51 -25.64
C GLN A 238 -4.20 -15.50 -24.92
N ALA A 239 -4.15 -15.54 -23.59
CA ALA A 239 -5.07 -16.33 -22.76
C ALA A 239 -6.50 -15.78 -22.74
N GLY A 240 -6.74 -14.57 -23.27
CA GLY A 240 -8.04 -13.91 -23.23
C GLY A 240 -8.45 -13.45 -21.84
N VAL A 241 -7.45 -13.21 -20.96
CA VAL A 241 -7.63 -12.66 -19.60
C VAL A 241 -7.39 -11.17 -19.63
N PRO A 242 -8.20 -10.35 -18.93
CA PRO A 242 -7.92 -8.92 -18.78
C PRO A 242 -6.58 -8.66 -18.07
N GLN A 243 -5.97 -7.51 -18.35
CA GLN A 243 -4.70 -7.14 -17.74
C GLN A 243 -4.93 -6.58 -16.33
N HIS A 244 -4.53 -7.36 -15.33
CA HIS A 244 -4.58 -6.99 -13.91
C HIS A 244 -3.21 -7.13 -13.26
N SER A 245 -3.01 -6.49 -12.11
CA SER A 245 -1.78 -6.64 -11.31
C SER A 245 -1.50 -8.10 -11.00
N ILE A 246 -0.21 -8.44 -10.97
CA ILE A 246 0.29 -9.79 -10.74
C ILE A 246 0.57 -9.97 -9.25
N PHE A 247 -0.03 -11.00 -8.66
CA PHE A 247 0.21 -11.40 -7.28
C PHE A 247 0.98 -12.72 -7.26
N ILE A 248 2.26 -12.64 -6.96
CA ILE A 248 3.18 -13.78 -6.96
C ILE A 248 3.28 -14.30 -5.53
N PHE A 249 3.19 -15.61 -5.33
CA PHE A 249 3.23 -16.18 -3.99
C PHE A 249 3.85 -17.57 -3.94
N SER A 250 4.28 -17.98 -2.75
CA SER A 250 4.75 -19.32 -2.43
C SER A 250 4.14 -19.80 -1.11
N LEU A 251 3.86 -21.10 -1.05
CA LEU A 251 3.44 -21.81 0.15
C LEU A 251 4.61 -22.50 0.86
N GLU A 252 5.86 -22.22 0.46
CA GLU A 252 7.04 -22.74 1.14
C GLU A 252 7.05 -22.25 2.60
N SER A 253 6.97 -23.19 3.54
CA SER A 253 6.95 -22.89 4.97
C SER A 253 8.26 -22.27 5.46
N ALA A 254 8.16 -21.39 6.44
CA ALA A 254 9.29 -20.84 7.18
C ALA A 254 8.89 -20.65 8.66
N GLU A 255 9.88 -20.34 9.50
CA GLU A 255 9.66 -20.14 10.95
C GLU A 255 9.01 -18.78 11.30
N ASP A 256 8.51 -18.03 10.32
CA ASP A 256 7.88 -16.72 10.50
C ASP A 256 6.35 -16.76 10.72
N GLY A 257 5.79 -17.98 10.81
CA GLY A 257 4.36 -18.19 11.04
C GLY A 257 3.45 -17.84 9.85
N ALA A 258 4.01 -17.47 8.71
CA ALA A 258 3.22 -17.16 7.52
C ALA A 258 2.79 -18.44 6.77
N THR A 259 1.52 -18.50 6.40
CA THR A 259 0.97 -19.52 5.49
C THR A 259 1.45 -19.27 4.05
N VAL A 260 1.56 -17.99 3.68
CA VAL A 260 1.91 -17.56 2.33
C VAL A 260 3.00 -16.50 2.40
N TYR A 261 3.98 -16.63 1.52
CA TYR A 261 4.95 -15.56 1.22
C TYR A 261 4.63 -14.95 -0.14
N SER A 262 4.48 -13.63 -0.22
CA SER A 262 3.89 -13.00 -1.39
C SER A 262 4.52 -11.67 -1.78
N ARG A 263 4.31 -11.30 -3.05
CA ARG A 263 4.60 -9.96 -3.61
C ARG A 263 3.50 -9.55 -4.58
N MET A 264 3.06 -8.30 -4.49
CA MET A 264 2.17 -7.70 -5.48
C MET A 264 2.96 -6.79 -6.41
N VAL A 265 3.08 -7.20 -7.65
CA VAL A 265 3.85 -6.48 -8.66
C VAL A 265 2.91 -5.98 -9.75
N GLY A 266 2.80 -4.67 -9.88
CA GLY A 266 1.97 -4.07 -10.94
C GLY A 266 2.57 -4.26 -12.33
N PHE A 267 1.79 -3.91 -13.37
CA PHE A 267 2.35 -3.69 -14.70
C PHE A 267 3.11 -2.36 -14.67
N GLY A 268 4.41 -2.41 -14.39
CA GLY A 268 5.30 -1.28 -14.20
C GLY A 268 6.26 -1.54 -13.03
N ASP A 269 7.04 -0.54 -12.65
CA ASP A 269 8.10 -0.69 -11.63
C ASP A 269 7.59 -0.54 -10.18
N ARG A 270 6.27 -0.46 -9.97
CA ARG A 270 5.70 -0.29 -8.63
C ARG A 270 5.30 -1.63 -8.05
N GLU A 271 5.87 -1.93 -6.90
CA GLU A 271 5.48 -2.99 -5.99
C GLU A 271 4.72 -2.38 -4.82
N ASP A 272 3.74 -3.10 -4.26
CA ASP A 272 2.97 -2.66 -3.10
C ASP A 272 3.36 -3.49 -1.86
N PRO A 273 3.64 -2.85 -0.71
CA PRO A 273 4.15 -3.59 0.45
C PRO A 273 3.10 -4.44 1.17
N ALA A 274 1.81 -4.09 1.08
CA ALA A 274 0.73 -4.90 1.66
C ALA A 274 -0.60 -4.65 0.93
N THR A 275 -1.10 -5.67 0.24
CA THR A 275 -2.25 -5.55 -0.64
C THR A 275 -3.47 -6.30 -0.09
N GLY A 276 -4.20 -5.65 0.82
CA GLY A 276 -5.38 -6.25 1.44
C GLY A 276 -6.46 -6.64 0.43
N SER A 277 -6.65 -5.86 -0.65
CA SER A 277 -7.62 -6.17 -1.71
C SER A 277 -7.27 -7.42 -2.54
N ALA A 278 -6.00 -7.83 -2.56
CA ALA A 278 -5.55 -9.08 -3.18
C ALA A 278 -5.57 -10.26 -2.19
N SER A 279 -5.49 -9.99 -0.90
CA SER A 279 -5.36 -11.03 0.11
C SER A 279 -6.65 -11.85 0.31
N GLY A 280 -7.82 -11.23 0.21
CA GLY A 280 -9.09 -11.97 0.22
C GLY A 280 -9.22 -12.92 -0.98
N PRO A 281 -9.04 -12.44 -2.23
CA PRO A 281 -8.98 -13.33 -3.39
C PRO A 281 -7.90 -14.41 -3.30
N LEU A 282 -6.74 -14.12 -2.67
CA LEU A 282 -5.71 -15.14 -2.39
C LEU A 282 -6.24 -16.24 -1.48
N GLY A 283 -6.84 -15.88 -0.35
CA GLY A 283 -7.43 -16.86 0.56
C GLY A 283 -8.50 -17.71 -0.12
N ALA A 284 -9.39 -17.07 -0.88
CA ALA A 284 -10.41 -17.74 -1.66
C ALA A 284 -9.78 -18.71 -2.69
N TYR A 285 -8.73 -18.29 -3.39
CA TYR A 285 -7.97 -19.12 -4.32
C TYR A 285 -7.37 -20.36 -3.62
N LEU A 286 -6.74 -20.17 -2.48
CA LEU A 286 -6.07 -21.26 -1.74
C LEU A 286 -7.06 -22.31 -1.27
N VAL A 287 -8.21 -21.91 -0.74
CA VAL A 287 -9.28 -22.81 -0.30
C VAL A 287 -9.94 -23.51 -1.49
N HIS A 288 -10.26 -22.75 -2.57
CA HIS A 288 -10.88 -23.30 -3.78
C HIS A 288 -10.04 -24.39 -4.45
N HIS A 289 -8.72 -24.21 -4.47
CA HIS A 289 -7.79 -25.18 -5.07
C HIS A 289 -7.27 -26.23 -4.07
N GLY A 290 -7.79 -26.27 -2.84
CA GLY A 290 -7.39 -27.24 -1.81
C GLY A 290 -5.94 -27.10 -1.34
N ALA A 291 -5.34 -25.91 -1.53
CA ALA A 291 -3.99 -25.61 -1.07
C ALA A 291 -3.96 -25.29 0.43
N VAL A 292 -5.09 -24.86 0.98
CA VAL A 292 -5.38 -24.70 2.42
C VAL A 292 -6.66 -25.47 2.70
N SER A 293 -6.66 -26.25 3.77
CA SER A 293 -7.84 -27.01 4.17
C SER A 293 -8.94 -26.11 4.76
N PRO A 294 -10.23 -26.50 4.70
CA PRO A 294 -11.30 -25.72 5.33
C PRO A 294 -11.09 -25.47 6.84
N ASP A 295 -10.42 -26.39 7.53
CA ASP A 295 -10.14 -26.26 8.97
C ASP A 295 -9.03 -25.23 9.28
N GLU A 296 -8.22 -24.86 8.29
CA GLU A 296 -7.16 -23.85 8.37
C GLU A 296 -7.54 -22.52 7.70
N ALA A 297 -8.70 -22.49 7.07
CA ALA A 297 -9.14 -21.35 6.25
C ALA A 297 -9.45 -20.08 7.05
N ASP A 298 -9.58 -20.17 8.36
CA ASP A 298 -9.82 -19.04 9.28
C ASP A 298 -8.54 -18.42 9.84
N SER A 299 -7.36 -18.97 9.50
CA SER A 299 -6.07 -18.60 10.11
C SER A 299 -4.94 -18.41 9.09
N ILE A 300 -5.26 -18.03 7.85
CA ILE A 300 -4.27 -17.78 6.80
C ILE A 300 -3.56 -16.46 7.07
N VAL A 301 -2.23 -16.47 7.02
CA VAL A 301 -1.38 -15.28 7.14
C VAL A 301 -0.54 -15.13 5.89
N SER A 302 -0.69 -14.00 5.18
CA SER A 302 0.14 -13.62 4.04
C SER A 302 1.25 -12.66 4.49
N ARG A 303 2.51 -13.07 4.32
CA ARG A 303 3.68 -12.22 4.54
C ARG A 303 4.04 -11.54 3.23
N GLN A 304 3.95 -10.21 3.17
CA GLN A 304 4.21 -9.40 1.98
C GLN A 304 5.20 -8.27 2.30
N GLY A 305 5.79 -7.61 1.29
CA GLY A 305 6.60 -6.41 1.44
C GLY A 305 8.02 -6.63 1.97
N VAL A 306 8.44 -7.88 2.21
CA VAL A 306 9.76 -8.19 2.79
C VAL A 306 10.89 -7.65 1.94
N GLN A 307 10.85 -7.84 0.60
CA GLN A 307 11.87 -7.35 -0.32
C GLN A 307 11.92 -5.81 -0.43
N MET A 308 10.84 -5.16 -0.02
CA MET A 308 10.76 -3.69 0.04
C MET A 308 11.30 -3.12 1.36
N GLY A 309 11.72 -3.99 2.31
CA GLY A 309 12.09 -3.58 3.67
C GLY A 309 10.88 -3.11 4.50
N ARG A 310 9.67 -3.45 4.07
CA ARG A 310 8.41 -3.13 4.75
C ARG A 310 7.58 -4.40 4.98
N PRO A 311 8.07 -5.34 5.82
CA PRO A 311 7.37 -6.58 6.08
C PRO A 311 5.98 -6.29 6.63
N SER A 312 4.99 -7.02 6.10
CA SER A 312 3.58 -6.87 6.43
C SER A 312 2.97 -8.23 6.73
N SER A 313 2.05 -8.30 7.67
CA SER A 313 1.28 -9.49 8.01
C SER A 313 -0.19 -9.23 7.74
N ILE A 314 -0.72 -9.85 6.71
CA ILE A 314 -2.12 -9.71 6.31
C ILE A 314 -2.83 -11.01 6.70
N HIS A 315 -3.79 -10.90 7.60
CA HIS A 315 -4.59 -12.02 8.07
C HIS A 315 -5.82 -12.20 7.18
N ILE A 316 -6.16 -13.44 6.89
CA ILE A 316 -7.27 -13.79 5.99
C ILE A 316 -8.11 -14.86 6.67
N ARG A 317 -9.43 -14.69 6.64
CA ARG A 317 -10.41 -15.69 7.06
C ARG A 317 -11.34 -15.99 5.90
N ILE A 318 -11.51 -17.26 5.59
CA ILE A 318 -12.43 -17.73 4.55
C ILE A 318 -13.48 -18.62 5.20
N GLY A 319 -14.69 -18.10 5.29
CA GLY A 319 -15.84 -18.89 5.73
C GLY A 319 -16.34 -19.78 4.59
N THR A 320 -16.63 -21.03 4.89
CA THR A 320 -17.18 -21.98 3.91
C THR A 320 -18.52 -22.54 4.37
N ARG A 321 -19.39 -22.83 3.43
CA ARG A 321 -20.64 -23.55 3.65
C ARG A 321 -20.72 -24.71 2.66
N GLY A 322 -20.25 -25.88 3.08
CA GLY A 322 -19.96 -26.99 2.18
C GLY A 322 -18.76 -26.63 1.30
N GLU A 323 -18.91 -26.73 -0.02
CA GLU A 323 -17.87 -26.36 -0.99
C GLU A 323 -17.89 -24.87 -1.39
N GLU A 324 -18.91 -24.13 -0.97
CA GLU A 324 -19.04 -22.71 -1.32
C GLU A 324 -18.33 -21.79 -0.32
N ILE A 325 -17.63 -20.81 -0.82
CA ILE A 325 -17.07 -19.72 -0.01
C ILE A 325 -18.20 -18.74 0.31
N SER A 326 -18.54 -18.65 1.59
CA SER A 326 -19.65 -17.82 2.09
C SER A 326 -19.21 -16.48 2.68
N GLU A 327 -17.94 -16.35 3.05
CA GLU A 327 -17.39 -15.15 3.67
C GLU A 327 -15.90 -15.00 3.34
N VAL A 328 -15.48 -13.75 3.11
CA VAL A 328 -14.07 -13.38 2.90
C VAL A 328 -13.77 -12.20 3.79
N LEU A 329 -12.90 -12.40 4.77
CA LEU A 329 -12.42 -11.35 5.67
C LEU A 329 -10.92 -11.18 5.51
N VAL A 330 -10.49 -9.92 5.49
CA VAL A 330 -9.07 -9.53 5.48
C VAL A 330 -8.83 -8.57 6.63
N GLY A 331 -7.84 -8.85 7.46
CA GLY A 331 -7.59 -8.07 8.65
C GLY A 331 -6.12 -7.87 8.97
N GLY A 332 -5.90 -6.97 9.93
CA GLY A 332 -4.58 -6.67 10.46
C GLY A 332 -4.61 -5.55 11.48
N SER A 333 -3.46 -5.37 12.10
CA SER A 333 -3.17 -4.24 12.99
C SER A 333 -2.67 -3.05 12.18
N SER A 334 -2.65 -1.87 12.82
CA SER A 334 -2.04 -0.66 12.26
C SER A 334 -1.33 0.14 13.35
N VAL A 335 -0.23 0.81 12.98
CA VAL A 335 0.57 1.61 13.90
C VAL A 335 0.58 3.07 13.46
N PHE A 336 0.31 3.97 14.41
CA PHE A 336 0.43 5.41 14.20
C PHE A 336 1.89 5.83 14.04
N ILE A 337 2.19 6.58 12.99
CA ILE A 337 3.55 7.06 12.70
C ILE A 337 3.71 8.52 13.09
N GLY A 338 2.70 9.34 12.80
CA GLY A 338 2.77 10.76 13.03
C GLY A 338 1.63 11.51 12.36
N GLU A 339 1.69 12.83 12.45
CA GLU A 339 0.73 13.74 11.84
C GLU A 339 1.44 14.80 11.01
N GLY A 340 0.74 15.37 10.05
CA GLY A 340 1.24 16.45 9.24
C GLY A 340 0.14 17.41 8.79
N THR A 341 0.56 18.45 8.07
CA THR A 341 -0.36 19.47 7.55
C THR A 341 0.01 19.83 6.13
N ILE A 342 -0.95 19.76 5.22
CA ILE A 342 -0.86 20.33 3.88
C ILE A 342 -1.38 21.77 3.94
N ILE A 343 -0.60 22.68 3.40
CA ILE A 343 -0.94 24.11 3.30
C ILE A 343 -1.22 24.43 1.84
N LEU A 344 -2.45 24.85 1.54
CA LEU A 344 -2.86 25.26 0.20
C LEU A 344 -3.10 26.78 0.17
N PRO A 345 -2.76 27.48 -0.92
CA PRO A 345 -3.16 28.85 -1.08
C PRO A 345 -4.68 28.98 -1.03
N ALA A 346 -5.20 30.14 -0.63
CA ALA A 346 -6.61 30.46 -0.83
C ALA A 346 -6.93 30.50 -2.32
N ASP A 347 -8.19 30.21 -2.68
CA ASP A 347 -8.69 30.27 -4.04
C ASP A 347 -8.68 31.71 -4.56
#